data_1a7d88d1cc1e7d2ba2e0d1d9e5941ec3
#
_entry.id   1a7d88d1cc1e7d2ba2e0d1d9e5941ec3
#
_cell.length_a   1.000
_cell.length_b   1.000
_cell.length_c   1.000
_cell.angle_alpha   90.00
_cell.angle_beta   90.00
_cell.angle_gamma   90.00
#
_symmetry.space_group_name_H-M   'P 1'
#
loop_
_entity.id
_entity.type
_entity.pdbx_description
1 polymer ?
#
loop_
_entity_poly.entity_id
_entity_poly.type
_entity_poly.pdbx_seq_one_letter_code
_entity_poly.pdbx_strand_id
1 'polypeptide(L)'
;MELKHYLEYLQNTTKRKWSDLAMKDLDGNTSYTYGELANEIARLHTTFRLLGIEQGDKIALCGRNCANWGVLFLAVETYKAVAVSILPDFTAEGVHGLVAHSEAKLLYVGPNVLKKVDATQMPGLTAMIYMDDFSLKHAANEEVEKVYATIDEEFKKEWPNGLAADDVVYPTDNHDELALINYTSGSTGNPKGVMLTHKNLSGNIDFACKEIPHQPGDKMMSMLPIAHMFGLAFEFLYQVCDGAELYFLTKAPTPSTLMKAFAEVHPFMILTVPLVIEKIIKGKVLPVINKPLMKVLWKTPGIKKLLHKKVSGSLLQAFGGKLRYLIIGGAALNEEVETCMKEMNFLYCVGYGMTECAPLISYEFWKKYVYRSCGKAIPGMQDRKSVV
;
A
#
# COMPACT_ATOMS: atom_id res chain seq x y z
N MET A 1 -24.78 1.86 -9.39
CA MET A 1 -23.63 1.78 -10.29
C MET A 1 -22.97 0.45 -10.01
N GLU A 2 -22.70 -0.35 -11.02
CA GLU A 2 -22.09 -1.67 -10.84
C GLU A 2 -20.67 -1.53 -10.30
N LEU A 3 -20.28 -2.42 -9.37
CA LEU A 3 -18.96 -2.45 -8.78
C LEU A 3 -17.96 -2.96 -9.82
N LYS A 4 -16.97 -2.14 -10.15
CA LYS A 4 -15.92 -2.51 -11.08
C LYS A 4 -14.80 -3.26 -10.36
N HIS A 5 -14.34 -4.36 -10.94
CA HIS A 5 -13.23 -5.13 -10.40
C HIS A 5 -11.91 -4.34 -10.46
N TYR A 6 -11.11 -4.33 -9.37
CA TYR A 6 -9.88 -3.54 -9.36
C TYR A 6 -8.84 -4.05 -10.38
N LEU A 7 -8.81 -5.35 -10.69
CA LEU A 7 -7.94 -5.90 -11.73
C LEU A 7 -8.32 -5.43 -13.14
N GLU A 8 -9.59 -5.02 -13.38
CA GLU A 8 -9.98 -4.40 -14.64
C GLU A 8 -9.38 -2.99 -14.78
N TYR A 9 -9.33 -2.22 -13.67
CA TYR A 9 -8.61 -0.95 -13.65
C TYR A 9 -7.13 -1.16 -13.95
N LEU A 10 -6.49 -2.12 -13.26
CA LEU A 10 -5.08 -2.47 -13.47
C LEU A 10 -4.81 -2.86 -14.92
N GLN A 11 -5.61 -3.77 -15.51
CA GLN A 11 -5.46 -4.20 -16.90
C GLN A 11 -5.55 -3.03 -17.87
N ASN A 12 -6.58 -2.20 -17.75
CA ASN A 12 -6.80 -1.07 -18.64
C ASN A 12 -5.67 -0.03 -18.50
N THR A 13 -5.20 0.22 -17.29
CA THR A 13 -4.10 1.14 -17.04
C THR A 13 -2.77 0.59 -17.57
N THR A 14 -2.48 -0.69 -17.38
CA THR A 14 -1.30 -1.36 -17.92
C THR A 14 -1.24 -1.25 -19.44
N LYS A 15 -2.35 -1.54 -20.14
CA LYS A 15 -2.43 -1.41 -21.59
C LYS A 15 -2.22 0.03 -22.09
N ARG A 16 -2.86 0.98 -21.42
CA ARG A 16 -2.81 2.40 -21.79
C ARG A 16 -1.46 3.05 -21.52
N LYS A 17 -0.80 2.64 -20.43
CA LYS A 17 0.44 3.27 -19.91
C LYS A 17 1.67 2.37 -20.03
N TRP A 18 1.72 1.52 -21.04
CA TRP A 18 2.72 0.48 -21.23
C TRP A 18 4.16 0.92 -20.95
N SER A 19 4.54 2.09 -21.48
CA SER A 19 5.90 2.64 -21.35
C SER A 19 6.07 3.61 -20.18
N ASP A 20 4.98 3.93 -19.44
CA ASP A 20 5.04 4.84 -18.30
C ASP A 20 5.60 4.11 -17.07
N LEU A 21 6.24 4.85 -16.17
CA LEU A 21 6.69 4.33 -14.87
C LEU A 21 5.47 3.91 -14.03
N ALA A 22 5.43 2.66 -13.61
CA ALA A 22 4.44 2.15 -12.66
C ALA A 22 4.95 2.25 -11.22
N MET A 23 6.12 1.68 -10.94
CA MET A 23 6.69 1.56 -9.59
C MET A 23 8.20 1.74 -9.59
N LYS A 24 8.73 2.32 -8.51
CA LYS A 24 10.17 2.47 -8.30
C LYS A 24 10.52 2.49 -6.82
N ASP A 25 11.66 1.88 -6.47
CA ASP A 25 12.29 2.05 -5.17
C ASP A 25 13.04 3.38 -5.12
N LEU A 26 12.68 4.26 -4.18
CA LEU A 26 13.25 5.62 -4.10
C LEU A 26 14.75 5.60 -3.83
N ASP A 27 15.20 4.71 -2.98
CA ASP A 27 16.62 4.57 -2.57
C ASP A 27 17.31 3.36 -3.21
N GLY A 28 16.68 2.71 -4.21
CA GLY A 28 17.16 1.50 -4.87
C GLY A 28 17.26 1.65 -6.39
N ASN A 29 17.66 0.57 -7.05
CA ASN A 29 17.77 0.52 -8.50
C ASN A 29 16.57 -0.18 -9.16
N THR A 30 15.64 -0.73 -8.37
CA THR A 30 14.48 -1.46 -8.89
C THR A 30 13.42 -0.48 -9.36
N SER A 31 13.00 -0.62 -10.60
CA SER A 31 11.90 0.15 -11.19
C SER A 31 11.22 -0.69 -12.26
N TYR A 32 9.92 -0.44 -12.46
CA TYR A 32 9.12 -1.08 -13.48
C TYR A 32 8.25 -0.05 -14.20
N THR A 33 8.31 -0.03 -15.53
CA THR A 33 7.22 0.49 -16.34
C THR A 33 6.01 -0.45 -16.24
N TYR A 34 4.83 -0.03 -16.68
CA TYR A 34 3.66 -0.92 -16.70
C TYR A 34 3.88 -2.17 -17.57
N GLY A 35 4.64 -2.04 -18.67
CA GLY A 35 5.00 -3.18 -19.51
C GLY A 35 5.98 -4.15 -18.85
N GLU A 36 7.00 -3.63 -18.18
CA GLU A 36 7.94 -4.46 -17.40
C GLU A 36 7.24 -5.14 -16.22
N LEU A 37 6.33 -4.43 -15.54
CA LEU A 37 5.45 -4.99 -14.51
C LEU A 37 4.64 -6.17 -15.04
N ALA A 38 3.99 -6.02 -16.21
CA ALA A 38 3.20 -7.10 -16.81
C ALA A 38 4.06 -8.31 -17.18
N ASN A 39 5.26 -8.09 -17.71
CA ASN A 39 6.21 -9.16 -18.03
C ASN A 39 6.68 -9.90 -16.78
N GLU A 40 6.99 -9.18 -15.69
CA GLU A 40 7.44 -9.82 -14.45
C GLU A 40 6.28 -10.58 -13.77
N ILE A 41 5.05 -10.07 -13.82
CA ILE A 41 3.83 -10.79 -13.40
C ILE A 41 3.72 -12.11 -14.18
N ALA A 42 3.87 -12.10 -15.50
CA ALA A 42 3.78 -13.30 -16.32
C ALA A 42 4.91 -14.31 -16.00
N ARG A 43 6.14 -13.83 -15.74
CA ARG A 43 7.25 -14.67 -15.29
C ARG A 43 6.97 -15.32 -13.95
N LEU A 44 6.37 -14.60 -13.02
CA LEU A 44 5.94 -15.15 -11.73
C LEU A 44 4.78 -16.15 -11.88
N HIS A 45 3.86 -15.96 -12.84
CA HIS A 45 2.84 -16.94 -13.15
C HIS A 45 3.46 -18.25 -13.66
N THR A 46 4.51 -18.17 -14.51
CA THR A 46 5.27 -19.35 -14.93
C THR A 46 5.92 -20.01 -13.71
N THR A 47 6.50 -19.23 -12.78
CA THR A 47 7.03 -19.75 -11.50
C THR A 47 5.97 -20.50 -10.71
N PHE A 48 4.81 -19.89 -10.49
CA PHE A 48 3.73 -20.51 -9.70
C PHE A 48 3.24 -21.80 -10.33
N ARG A 49 3.01 -21.80 -11.64
CA ARG A 49 2.58 -22.98 -12.39
C ARG A 49 3.58 -24.14 -12.28
N LEU A 50 4.86 -23.87 -12.48
CA LEU A 50 5.92 -24.88 -12.42
C LEU A 50 6.12 -25.43 -11.01
N LEU A 51 5.92 -24.61 -9.98
CA LEU A 51 5.96 -25.03 -8.58
C LEU A 51 4.66 -25.69 -8.09
N GLY A 52 3.70 -25.96 -8.98
CA GLY A 52 2.44 -26.65 -8.65
C GLY A 52 1.48 -25.82 -7.80
N ILE A 53 1.53 -24.49 -7.92
CA ILE A 53 0.55 -23.61 -7.29
C ILE A 53 -0.74 -23.64 -8.08
N GLU A 54 -1.84 -23.85 -7.39
CA GLU A 54 -3.19 -23.88 -7.95
C GLU A 54 -4.00 -22.65 -7.50
N GLN A 55 -5.15 -22.43 -8.16
CA GLN A 55 -6.10 -21.39 -7.75
C GLN A 55 -6.51 -21.58 -6.27
N GLY A 56 -6.48 -20.51 -5.51
CA GLY A 56 -6.82 -20.51 -4.08
C GLY A 56 -5.69 -20.95 -3.15
N ASP A 57 -4.55 -21.41 -3.68
CA ASP A 57 -3.36 -21.66 -2.88
C ASP A 57 -2.81 -20.35 -2.29
N LYS A 58 -2.21 -20.44 -1.12
CA LYS A 58 -1.73 -19.28 -0.39
C LYS A 58 -0.25 -19.06 -0.65
N ILE A 59 0.10 -17.80 -0.93
CA ILE A 59 1.48 -17.31 -1.11
C ILE A 59 1.76 -16.21 -0.11
N ALA A 60 2.71 -16.43 0.79
CA ALA A 60 3.06 -15.48 1.84
C ALA A 60 4.11 -14.47 1.36
N LEU A 61 3.86 -13.18 1.68
CA LEU A 61 4.74 -12.07 1.40
C LEU A 61 5.15 -11.42 2.74
N CYS A 62 6.44 -11.48 3.08
CA CYS A 62 6.97 -10.94 4.31
C CYS A 62 8.21 -10.09 4.04
N GLY A 63 8.03 -8.80 3.87
CA GLY A 63 9.09 -7.85 3.53
C GLY A 63 8.66 -6.40 3.76
N ARG A 64 9.62 -5.48 3.69
CA ARG A 64 9.33 -4.04 3.67
C ARG A 64 8.81 -3.63 2.30
N ASN A 65 8.22 -2.44 2.25
CA ASN A 65 7.79 -1.83 1.01
C ASN A 65 8.93 -1.78 0.00
N CYS A 66 8.73 -2.36 -1.17
CA CYS A 66 9.60 -2.25 -2.33
C CYS A 66 8.82 -2.61 -3.60
N ALA A 67 9.35 -2.27 -4.76
CA ALA A 67 8.71 -2.52 -6.04
C ALA A 67 8.46 -4.03 -6.26
N ASN A 68 9.42 -4.89 -5.89
CA ASN A 68 9.26 -6.34 -6.00
C ASN A 68 8.13 -6.89 -5.13
N TRP A 69 7.89 -6.32 -3.93
CA TRP A 69 6.74 -6.70 -3.11
C TRP A 69 5.42 -6.39 -3.85
N GLY A 70 5.37 -5.21 -4.50
CA GLY A 70 4.21 -4.82 -5.31
C GLY A 70 3.98 -5.75 -6.50
N VAL A 71 5.03 -6.08 -7.25
CA VAL A 71 4.97 -7.05 -8.36
C VAL A 71 4.46 -8.41 -7.88
N LEU A 72 5.03 -8.92 -6.78
CA LEU A 72 4.64 -10.21 -6.19
C LEU A 72 3.16 -10.23 -5.79
N PHE A 73 2.68 -9.19 -5.10
CA PHE A 73 1.29 -9.10 -4.72
C PHE A 73 0.37 -9.16 -5.95
N LEU A 74 0.65 -8.35 -6.97
CA LEU A 74 -0.15 -8.32 -8.20
C LEU A 74 -0.07 -9.65 -8.96
N ALA A 75 1.08 -10.32 -8.96
CA ALA A 75 1.22 -11.65 -9.58
C ALA A 75 0.34 -12.68 -8.86
N VAL A 76 0.30 -12.68 -7.52
CA VAL A 76 -0.56 -13.59 -6.74
C VAL A 76 -2.04 -13.34 -7.06
N GLU A 77 -2.47 -12.08 -7.05
CA GLU A 77 -3.86 -11.69 -7.30
C GLU A 77 -4.32 -12.04 -8.73
N THR A 78 -3.45 -11.79 -9.71
CA THR A 78 -3.75 -12.05 -11.12
C THR A 78 -3.60 -13.52 -11.51
N TYR A 79 -2.97 -14.35 -10.67
CA TYR A 79 -2.91 -15.82 -10.81
C TYR A 79 -4.13 -16.54 -10.21
N LYS A 80 -5.01 -15.81 -9.50
CA LYS A 80 -6.08 -16.37 -8.66
C LYS A 80 -5.56 -17.21 -7.47
N ALA A 81 -4.34 -16.94 -7.00
CA ALA A 81 -3.86 -17.41 -5.71
C ALA A 81 -4.26 -16.43 -4.62
N VAL A 82 -4.04 -16.77 -3.36
CA VAL A 82 -4.39 -15.94 -2.20
C VAL A 82 -3.13 -15.31 -1.61
N ALA A 83 -3.05 -14.01 -1.56
CA ALA A 83 -1.95 -13.32 -0.90
C ALA A 83 -2.06 -13.46 0.63
N VAL A 84 -0.96 -13.80 1.29
CA VAL A 84 -0.86 -13.77 2.76
C VAL A 84 0.13 -12.68 3.13
N SER A 85 -0.40 -11.54 3.55
CA SER A 85 0.40 -10.36 3.84
C SER A 85 0.87 -10.37 5.29
N ILE A 86 2.18 -10.50 5.50
CA ILE A 86 2.82 -10.61 6.82
C ILE A 86 3.72 -9.39 7.04
N LEU A 87 3.51 -8.68 8.16
CA LEU A 87 4.37 -7.55 8.54
C LEU A 87 5.80 -8.05 8.85
N PRO A 88 6.84 -7.38 8.35
CA PRO A 88 8.23 -7.79 8.55
C PRO A 88 8.72 -7.66 9.99
N ASP A 89 7.96 -6.99 10.86
CA ASP A 89 8.32 -6.76 12.25
C ASP A 89 7.92 -7.91 13.21
N PHE A 90 7.19 -8.93 12.71
CA PHE A 90 6.96 -10.15 13.49
C PHE A 90 8.27 -10.86 13.83
N THR A 91 8.31 -11.54 14.99
CA THR A 91 9.43 -12.42 15.35
C THR A 91 9.56 -13.60 14.38
N ALA A 92 10.66 -14.33 14.41
CA ALA A 92 10.84 -15.51 13.58
C ALA A 92 9.71 -16.52 13.81
N GLU A 93 9.44 -16.85 15.07
CA GLU A 93 8.38 -17.78 15.50
C GLU A 93 6.99 -17.27 15.03
N GLY A 94 6.79 -15.94 15.08
CA GLY A 94 5.57 -15.31 14.58
C GLY A 94 5.39 -15.55 13.08
N VAL A 95 6.44 -15.34 12.27
CA VAL A 95 6.39 -15.60 10.83
C VAL A 95 6.16 -17.08 10.54
N HIS A 96 6.90 -17.99 11.21
CA HIS A 96 6.73 -19.44 11.06
C HIS A 96 5.28 -19.85 11.36
N GLY A 97 4.73 -19.36 12.48
CA GLY A 97 3.35 -19.65 12.89
C GLY A 97 2.31 -19.13 11.89
N LEU A 98 2.50 -17.94 11.33
CA LEU A 98 1.57 -17.35 10.36
C LEU A 98 1.61 -18.07 9.01
N VAL A 99 2.81 -18.46 8.54
CA VAL A 99 2.97 -19.28 7.33
C VAL A 99 2.30 -20.63 7.49
N ALA A 100 2.53 -21.31 8.63
CA ALA A 100 1.88 -22.59 8.91
C ALA A 100 0.35 -22.45 9.06
N HIS A 101 -0.13 -21.43 9.79
CA HIS A 101 -1.56 -21.21 10.01
C HIS A 101 -2.31 -20.87 8.71
N SER A 102 -1.68 -20.13 7.80
CA SER A 102 -2.26 -19.79 6.50
C SER A 102 -2.16 -20.94 5.49
N GLU A 103 -1.39 -21.98 5.79
CA GLU A 103 -1.07 -23.07 4.85
C GLU A 103 -0.41 -22.55 3.55
N ALA A 104 0.43 -21.51 3.68
CA ALA A 104 1.10 -20.93 2.53
C ALA A 104 2.11 -21.91 1.91
N LYS A 105 2.00 -22.15 0.60
CA LYS A 105 2.90 -23.03 -0.16
C LYS A 105 4.21 -22.36 -0.53
N LEU A 106 4.19 -21.04 -0.77
CA LEU A 106 5.39 -20.24 -1.04
C LEU A 106 5.52 -19.13 -0.02
N LEU A 107 6.76 -18.78 0.30
CA LEU A 107 7.10 -17.63 1.12
C LEU A 107 8.13 -16.76 0.42
N TYR A 108 7.76 -15.52 0.10
CA TYR A 108 8.69 -14.51 -0.38
C TYR A 108 9.15 -13.64 0.80
N VAL A 109 10.47 -13.56 0.99
CA VAL A 109 11.07 -12.89 2.14
C VAL A 109 11.98 -11.74 1.74
N GLY A 110 11.79 -10.59 2.38
CA GLY A 110 12.70 -9.46 2.27
C GLY A 110 13.99 -9.65 3.10
N PRO A 111 15.01 -8.76 2.91
CA PRO A 111 16.35 -8.91 3.50
C PRO A 111 16.36 -9.08 5.02
N ASN A 112 15.53 -8.32 5.72
CA ASN A 112 15.48 -8.35 7.19
C ASN A 112 14.77 -9.60 7.74
N VAL A 113 13.88 -10.18 6.95
CA VAL A 113 13.13 -11.38 7.32
C VAL A 113 13.98 -12.61 7.05
N LEU A 114 14.65 -12.69 5.89
CA LEU A 114 15.51 -13.81 5.51
C LEU A 114 16.56 -14.13 6.59
N LYS A 115 17.08 -13.11 7.28
CA LYS A 115 18.13 -13.28 8.32
C LYS A 115 17.64 -13.97 9.59
N LYS A 116 16.33 -14.03 9.80
CA LYS A 116 15.75 -14.52 11.07
C LYS A 116 14.88 -15.77 10.91
N VAL A 117 14.31 -16.02 9.73
CA VAL A 117 13.43 -17.16 9.52
C VAL A 117 14.18 -18.42 9.13
N ASP A 118 13.67 -19.56 9.57
CA ASP A 118 14.17 -20.90 9.25
C ASP A 118 13.08 -21.68 8.52
N ALA A 119 13.29 -22.00 7.25
CA ALA A 119 12.32 -22.71 6.42
C ALA A 119 12.01 -24.12 6.95
N THR A 120 12.93 -24.76 7.69
CA THR A 120 12.71 -26.09 8.29
C THR A 120 11.61 -26.08 9.36
N GLN A 121 11.29 -24.92 9.92
CA GLN A 121 10.19 -24.74 10.86
C GLN A 121 8.82 -24.55 10.18
N MET A 122 8.78 -24.61 8.85
CA MET A 122 7.57 -24.45 8.01
C MET A 122 7.41 -25.66 7.08
N PRO A 123 7.08 -26.85 7.60
CA PRO A 123 7.14 -28.11 6.85
C PRO A 123 6.17 -28.20 5.64
N GLY A 124 5.15 -27.34 5.58
CA GLY A 124 4.23 -27.25 4.45
C GLY A 124 4.72 -26.39 3.29
N LEU A 125 5.88 -25.73 3.44
CA LEU A 125 6.40 -24.78 2.47
C LEU A 125 7.09 -25.51 1.31
N THR A 126 6.63 -25.26 0.07
CA THR A 126 7.25 -25.78 -1.15
C THR A 126 8.58 -25.06 -1.43
N ALA A 127 8.59 -23.72 -1.31
CA ALA A 127 9.80 -22.93 -1.50
C ALA A 127 9.81 -21.64 -0.69
N MET A 128 11.01 -21.22 -0.27
CA MET A 128 11.27 -19.86 0.23
C MET A 128 12.16 -19.11 -0.76
N ILE A 129 11.69 -17.94 -1.19
CA ILE A 129 12.28 -17.17 -2.27
C ILE A 129 12.66 -15.78 -1.74
N TYR A 130 13.82 -15.28 -2.13
CA TYR A 130 14.27 -13.94 -1.76
C TYR A 130 13.57 -12.88 -2.61
N MET A 131 13.03 -11.86 -1.97
CA MET A 131 12.19 -10.87 -2.62
C MET A 131 12.98 -9.89 -3.52
N ASP A 132 14.25 -9.62 -3.19
CA ASP A 132 15.00 -8.58 -3.90
C ASP A 132 15.46 -9.01 -5.31
N ASP A 133 15.73 -10.30 -5.51
CA ASP A 133 16.26 -10.85 -6.77
C ASP A 133 15.54 -12.12 -7.22
N PHE A 134 14.50 -12.51 -6.52
CA PHE A 134 13.75 -13.75 -6.75
C PHE A 134 14.60 -15.02 -6.72
N SER A 135 15.75 -15.03 -6.03
CA SER A 135 16.57 -16.21 -5.87
C SER A 135 15.98 -17.20 -4.86
N LEU A 136 16.05 -18.49 -5.19
CA LEU A 136 15.60 -19.57 -4.31
C LEU A 136 16.51 -19.64 -3.07
N LYS A 137 15.92 -19.70 -1.88
CA LYS A 137 16.64 -19.82 -0.58
C LYS A 137 16.38 -21.13 0.12
N HIS A 138 15.25 -21.77 -0.17
CA HIS A 138 14.90 -23.10 0.29
C HIS A 138 13.96 -23.77 -0.70
N ALA A 139 14.15 -25.05 -0.92
CA ALA A 139 13.27 -25.92 -1.67
C ALA A 139 12.90 -27.13 -0.80
N ALA A 140 11.65 -27.57 -0.85
CA ALA A 140 11.17 -28.72 -0.08
C ALA A 140 11.89 -30.02 -0.48
N ASN A 141 12.36 -30.12 -1.73
CA ASN A 141 13.09 -31.26 -2.26
C ASN A 141 13.91 -30.87 -3.51
N GLU A 142 14.75 -31.80 -3.97
CA GLU A 142 15.61 -31.59 -5.16
C GLU A 142 14.84 -31.35 -6.47
N GLU A 143 13.61 -31.85 -6.58
CA GLU A 143 12.79 -31.64 -7.77
C GLU A 143 12.33 -30.19 -7.88
N VAL A 144 11.90 -29.59 -6.78
CA VAL A 144 11.56 -28.15 -6.70
C VAL A 144 12.78 -27.30 -7.09
N GLU A 145 13.98 -27.66 -6.63
CA GLU A 145 15.22 -26.93 -6.97
C GLU A 145 15.52 -27.02 -8.47
N LYS A 146 15.41 -28.21 -9.05
CA LYS A 146 15.60 -28.43 -10.49
C LYS A 146 14.60 -27.65 -11.34
N VAL A 147 13.32 -27.73 -10.97
CA VAL A 147 12.24 -27.01 -11.65
C VAL A 147 12.45 -25.51 -11.54
N TYR A 148 12.84 -25.02 -10.36
CA TYR A 148 13.10 -23.59 -10.17
C TYR A 148 14.19 -23.05 -11.09
N ALA A 149 15.22 -23.85 -11.34
CA ALA A 149 16.33 -23.48 -12.24
C ALA A 149 15.91 -23.34 -13.72
N THR A 150 14.75 -23.88 -14.12
CA THR A 150 14.25 -23.83 -15.51
C THR A 150 13.28 -22.68 -15.79
N ILE A 151 12.87 -21.92 -14.79
CA ILE A 151 11.79 -20.92 -14.90
C ILE A 151 12.03 -19.92 -16.03
N ASP A 152 13.24 -19.35 -16.12
CA ASP A 152 13.55 -18.35 -17.14
C ASP A 152 13.57 -18.93 -18.55
N GLU A 153 13.95 -20.21 -18.72
CA GLU A 153 13.89 -20.91 -19.99
C GLU A 153 12.45 -21.17 -20.40
N GLU A 154 11.63 -21.65 -19.47
CA GLU A 154 10.22 -21.95 -19.73
C GLU A 154 9.42 -20.65 -20.01
N PHE A 155 9.69 -19.57 -19.28
CA PHE A 155 9.10 -18.27 -19.57
C PHE A 155 9.48 -17.78 -20.98
N LYS A 156 10.74 -17.90 -21.39
CA LYS A 156 11.20 -17.51 -22.74
C LYS A 156 10.61 -18.40 -23.85
N LYS A 157 10.30 -19.67 -23.59
CA LYS A 157 9.61 -20.53 -24.56
C LYS A 157 8.16 -20.08 -24.74
N GLU A 158 7.49 -19.73 -23.67
CA GLU A 158 6.08 -19.26 -23.70
C GLU A 158 6.00 -17.84 -24.30
N TRP A 159 6.92 -16.96 -23.94
CA TRP A 159 6.96 -15.56 -24.35
C TRP A 159 8.34 -15.18 -24.95
N PRO A 160 8.66 -15.62 -26.17
CA PRO A 160 9.99 -15.41 -26.76
C PRO A 160 10.37 -13.92 -26.91
N ASN A 161 9.38 -13.05 -27.09
CA ASN A 161 9.56 -11.60 -27.26
C ASN A 161 9.04 -10.81 -26.06
N GLY A 162 8.70 -11.46 -24.93
CA GLY A 162 7.94 -10.87 -23.85
C GLY A 162 6.48 -10.64 -24.22
N LEU A 163 5.69 -10.11 -23.27
CA LEU A 163 4.30 -9.73 -23.52
C LEU A 163 4.22 -8.40 -24.27
N ALA A 164 3.20 -8.26 -25.12
CA ALA A 164 2.73 -6.98 -25.61
C ALA A 164 1.52 -6.49 -24.78
N ALA A 165 1.18 -5.21 -24.91
CA ALA A 165 0.06 -4.63 -24.17
C ALA A 165 -1.26 -5.37 -24.37
N ASP A 166 -1.52 -5.87 -25.59
CA ASP A 166 -2.76 -6.57 -25.93
C ASP A 166 -2.84 -7.97 -25.30
N ASP A 167 -1.70 -8.58 -24.96
CA ASP A 167 -1.65 -9.90 -24.31
C ASP A 167 -2.08 -9.86 -22.85
N VAL A 168 -2.12 -8.68 -22.23
CA VAL A 168 -2.47 -8.53 -20.81
C VAL A 168 -3.95 -8.80 -20.62
N VAL A 169 -4.27 -9.92 -19.98
CA VAL A 169 -5.63 -10.29 -19.57
C VAL A 169 -5.60 -10.76 -18.12
N TYR A 170 -6.31 -10.06 -17.25
CA TYR A 170 -6.42 -10.41 -15.84
C TYR A 170 -7.82 -10.95 -15.51
N PRO A 171 -7.95 -11.85 -14.52
CA PRO A 171 -9.25 -12.40 -14.14
C PRO A 171 -10.12 -11.34 -13.48
N THR A 172 -11.39 -11.25 -13.87
CA THR A 172 -12.36 -10.29 -13.32
C THR A 172 -13.69 -10.95 -12.96
N ASP A 173 -13.76 -12.28 -13.06
CA ASP A 173 -14.92 -13.12 -12.81
C ASP A 173 -14.97 -13.68 -11.38
N ASN A 174 -14.01 -13.33 -10.54
CA ASN A 174 -13.74 -13.93 -9.23
C ASN A 174 -14.04 -13.01 -8.03
N HIS A 175 -15.05 -12.15 -8.14
CA HIS A 175 -15.38 -11.17 -7.09
C HIS A 175 -15.54 -11.76 -5.69
N ASP A 176 -16.17 -12.89 -5.55
CA ASP A 176 -16.48 -13.52 -4.26
C ASP A 176 -15.39 -14.53 -3.82
N GLU A 177 -14.33 -14.74 -4.63
CA GLU A 177 -13.19 -15.56 -4.26
C GLU A 177 -12.29 -14.83 -3.25
N LEU A 178 -11.62 -15.62 -2.39
CA LEU A 178 -10.65 -15.10 -1.42
C LEU A 178 -9.44 -14.56 -2.18
N ALA A 179 -9.09 -13.32 -1.90
CA ALA A 179 -7.94 -12.64 -2.47
C ALA A 179 -6.79 -12.53 -1.47
N LEU A 180 -7.10 -12.15 -0.24
CA LEU A 180 -6.11 -11.76 0.74
C LEU A 180 -6.42 -12.31 2.13
N ILE A 181 -5.41 -12.80 2.83
CA ILE A 181 -5.40 -13.00 4.28
C ILE A 181 -4.46 -11.95 4.88
N ASN A 182 -5.03 -10.98 5.61
CA ASN A 182 -4.25 -9.93 6.27
C ASN A 182 -4.25 -10.14 7.79
N TYR A 183 -3.09 -10.35 8.38
CA TYR A 183 -2.98 -10.62 9.80
C TYR A 183 -2.98 -9.35 10.65
N THR A 184 -3.85 -9.34 11.65
CA THR A 184 -3.92 -8.28 12.68
C THR A 184 -3.42 -8.82 14.02
N SER A 185 -2.92 -7.93 14.89
CA SER A 185 -2.38 -8.30 16.21
C SER A 185 -3.39 -8.94 17.17
N GLY A 186 -4.69 -8.90 16.85
CA GLY A 186 -5.76 -9.46 17.66
C GLY A 186 -5.84 -8.88 19.09
N SER A 187 -7.05 -8.59 19.57
CA SER A 187 -7.27 -8.10 20.94
C SER A 187 -6.92 -9.11 22.05
N THR A 188 -6.80 -10.38 21.68
CA THR A 188 -6.47 -11.52 22.58
C THR A 188 -4.98 -11.87 22.59
N GLY A 189 -4.13 -11.12 21.89
CA GLY A 189 -2.70 -11.36 21.78
C GLY A 189 -2.29 -12.34 20.67
N ASN A 190 -3.20 -13.17 20.16
CA ASN A 190 -2.94 -14.04 19.01
C ASN A 190 -3.32 -13.34 17.71
N PRO A 191 -2.47 -13.34 16.69
CA PRO A 191 -2.80 -12.78 15.38
C PRO A 191 -4.02 -13.46 14.77
N LYS A 192 -4.89 -12.66 14.13
CA LYS A 192 -6.07 -13.13 13.41
C LYS A 192 -5.91 -12.86 11.93
N GLY A 193 -6.11 -13.85 11.09
CA GLY A 193 -6.13 -13.71 9.64
C GLY A 193 -7.49 -13.20 9.16
N VAL A 194 -7.55 -11.93 8.81
CA VAL A 194 -8.75 -11.34 8.20
C VAL A 194 -8.80 -11.77 6.74
N MET A 195 -9.86 -12.47 6.37
CA MET A 195 -10.09 -13.00 5.02
C MET A 195 -10.86 -11.99 4.19
N LEU A 196 -10.26 -11.51 3.10
CA LEU A 196 -10.85 -10.51 2.22
C LEU A 196 -10.96 -11.05 0.79
N THR A 197 -12.13 -10.85 0.19
CA THR A 197 -12.40 -11.24 -1.20
C THR A 197 -11.95 -10.16 -2.18
N HIS A 198 -11.84 -10.49 -3.46
CA HIS A 198 -11.62 -9.50 -4.52
C HIS A 198 -12.67 -8.41 -4.52
N LYS A 199 -13.92 -8.73 -4.16
CA LYS A 199 -15.02 -7.76 -4.02
C LYS A 199 -14.78 -6.75 -2.90
N ASN A 200 -14.23 -7.20 -1.76
CA ASN A 200 -13.90 -6.30 -0.65
C ASN A 200 -12.83 -5.30 -1.07
N LEU A 201 -11.77 -5.75 -1.75
CA LEU A 201 -10.72 -4.87 -2.29
C LEU A 201 -11.30 -3.93 -3.35
N SER A 202 -12.07 -4.48 -4.30
CA SER A 202 -12.70 -3.70 -5.38
C SER A 202 -13.56 -2.55 -4.86
N GLY A 203 -14.31 -2.77 -3.77
CA GLY A 203 -15.16 -1.72 -3.19
C GLY A 203 -14.40 -0.46 -2.79
N ASN A 204 -13.22 -0.62 -2.21
CA ASN A 204 -12.37 0.49 -1.80
C ASN A 204 -11.63 1.12 -2.98
N ILE A 205 -11.11 0.31 -3.91
CA ILE A 205 -10.34 0.81 -5.05
C ILE A 205 -11.25 1.51 -6.06
N ASP A 206 -12.40 0.93 -6.40
CA ASP A 206 -13.41 1.54 -7.28
C ASP A 206 -13.90 2.89 -6.72
N PHE A 207 -14.14 2.96 -5.40
CA PHE A 207 -14.44 4.22 -4.72
C PHE A 207 -13.33 5.26 -4.92
N ALA A 208 -12.08 4.87 -4.64
CA ALA A 208 -10.94 5.79 -4.76
C ALA A 208 -10.73 6.28 -6.20
N CYS A 209 -10.78 5.40 -7.19
CA CYS A 209 -10.64 5.76 -8.61
C CYS A 209 -11.75 6.73 -9.08
N LYS A 210 -12.97 6.62 -8.52
CA LYS A 210 -14.10 7.50 -8.87
C LYS A 210 -14.07 8.85 -8.15
N GLU A 211 -13.70 8.87 -6.87
CA GLU A 211 -13.77 10.07 -6.03
C GLU A 211 -12.47 10.91 -6.03
N ILE A 212 -11.35 10.27 -6.30
CA ILE A 212 -10.02 10.91 -6.26
C ILE A 212 -9.23 10.55 -7.56
N PRO A 213 -9.76 10.81 -8.75
CA PRO A 213 -9.08 10.41 -9.99
C PRO A 213 -7.71 11.09 -10.12
N HIS A 214 -6.73 10.33 -10.62
CA HIS A 214 -5.40 10.86 -10.89
C HIS A 214 -5.39 11.85 -12.05
N GLN A 215 -4.44 12.77 -11.97
CA GLN A 215 -4.12 13.68 -13.07
C GLN A 215 -2.80 13.24 -13.74
N PRO A 216 -2.58 13.56 -15.01
CA PRO A 216 -1.31 13.25 -15.66
C PRO A 216 -0.10 13.78 -14.88
N GLY A 217 0.88 12.91 -14.64
CA GLY A 217 2.08 13.23 -13.88
C GLY A 217 1.92 13.22 -12.36
N ASP A 218 0.81 12.68 -11.84
CA ASP A 218 0.66 12.45 -10.40
C ASP A 218 1.64 11.40 -9.91
N LYS A 219 2.29 11.71 -8.78
CA LYS A 219 3.24 10.85 -8.11
C LYS A 219 2.76 10.54 -6.71
N MET A 220 2.93 9.29 -6.30
CA MET A 220 2.64 8.82 -4.95
C MET A 220 3.91 8.31 -4.29
N MET A 221 4.04 8.58 -2.99
CA MET A 221 5.09 7.96 -2.17
C MET A 221 4.46 6.99 -1.18
N SER A 222 4.80 5.72 -1.29
CA SER A 222 4.39 4.69 -0.33
C SER A 222 5.34 4.68 0.85
N MET A 223 4.83 5.01 2.03
CA MET A 223 5.59 5.09 3.29
C MET A 223 4.94 4.32 4.45
N LEU A 224 3.64 4.05 4.37
CA LEU A 224 2.95 3.14 5.28
C LEU A 224 3.27 1.69 4.91
N PRO A 225 3.32 0.76 5.85
CA PRO A 225 3.52 -0.66 5.51
C PRO A 225 2.43 -1.14 4.55
N ILE A 226 2.82 -1.57 3.33
CA ILE A 226 1.87 -2.13 2.34
C ILE A 226 1.41 -3.54 2.71
N ALA A 227 2.05 -4.18 3.67
CA ALA A 227 1.52 -5.38 4.32
C ALA A 227 0.34 -5.08 5.27
N HIS A 228 0.02 -3.82 5.53
CA HIS A 228 -1.15 -3.37 6.29
C HIS A 228 -2.21 -2.79 5.35
N MET A 229 -3.49 -3.08 5.59
CA MET A 229 -4.59 -2.74 4.67
C MET A 229 -4.65 -1.27 4.24
N PHE A 230 -4.33 -0.32 5.13
CA PHE A 230 -4.36 1.11 4.78
C PHE A 230 -3.32 1.47 3.73
N GLY A 231 -2.08 0.98 3.89
CA GLY A 231 -1.02 1.12 2.89
C GLY A 231 -1.34 0.33 1.61
N LEU A 232 -1.77 -0.93 1.75
CA LEU A 232 -2.10 -1.82 0.63
C LEU A 232 -3.14 -1.20 -0.31
N ALA A 233 -4.27 -0.78 0.24
CA ALA A 233 -5.39 -0.30 -0.57
C ALA A 233 -5.08 1.06 -1.23
N PHE A 234 -4.53 2.02 -0.46
CA PHE A 234 -4.50 3.42 -0.89
C PHE A 234 -3.13 3.96 -1.25
N GLU A 235 -2.01 3.41 -0.71
CA GLU A 235 -0.68 3.78 -1.18
C GLU A 235 -0.18 2.88 -2.32
N PHE A 236 -0.80 1.70 -2.53
CA PHE A 236 -0.38 0.77 -3.54
C PHE A 236 -1.46 0.46 -4.57
N LEU A 237 -2.49 -0.36 -4.25
CA LEU A 237 -3.45 -0.85 -5.24
C LEU A 237 -4.17 0.27 -6.00
N TYR A 238 -4.75 1.24 -5.29
CA TYR A 238 -5.40 2.38 -5.92
C TYR A 238 -4.46 3.12 -6.89
N GLN A 239 -3.21 3.33 -6.49
CA GLN A 239 -2.24 4.10 -7.27
C GLN A 239 -1.90 3.41 -8.60
N VAL A 240 -1.59 2.11 -8.56
CA VAL A 240 -1.25 1.35 -9.77
C VAL A 240 -2.48 1.10 -10.65
N CYS A 241 -3.67 0.95 -10.06
CA CYS A 241 -4.92 0.78 -10.79
C CYS A 241 -5.33 2.03 -11.56
N ASP A 242 -5.15 3.22 -10.98
CA ASP A 242 -5.55 4.49 -11.60
C ASP A 242 -4.41 5.18 -12.37
N GLY A 243 -3.16 4.74 -12.19
CA GLY A 243 -2.04 5.09 -13.06
C GLY A 243 -1.14 6.21 -12.58
N ALA A 244 -0.95 6.39 -11.27
CA ALA A 244 0.11 7.23 -10.72
C ALA A 244 1.49 6.58 -10.86
N GLU A 245 2.55 7.40 -10.84
CA GLU A 245 3.90 6.92 -10.62
C GLU A 245 4.09 6.65 -9.12
N LEU A 246 4.36 5.39 -8.74
CA LEU A 246 4.50 4.99 -7.35
C LEU A 246 5.96 4.85 -6.94
N TYR A 247 6.34 5.54 -5.86
CA TYR A 247 7.68 5.51 -5.28
C TYR A 247 7.66 4.88 -3.90
N PHE A 248 8.35 3.76 -3.71
CA PHE A 248 8.47 3.10 -2.41
C PHE A 248 9.61 3.68 -1.58
N LEU A 249 9.28 4.11 -0.36
CA LEU A 249 10.29 4.46 0.63
C LEU A 249 10.81 3.19 1.29
N THR A 250 11.97 2.71 0.86
CA THR A 250 12.58 1.46 1.37
C THR A 250 13.27 1.61 2.72
N LYS A 251 13.59 2.86 3.11
CA LYS A 251 14.19 3.20 4.41
C LYS A 251 13.14 3.49 5.47
N ALA A 252 13.56 3.42 6.74
CA ALA A 252 12.69 3.78 7.86
C ALA A 252 12.14 5.22 7.71
N PRO A 253 10.83 5.45 7.92
CA PRO A 253 10.17 6.74 7.72
C PRO A 253 10.46 7.72 8.89
N THR A 254 11.72 8.16 9.02
CA THR A 254 12.07 9.24 9.96
C THR A 254 11.65 10.60 9.43
N PRO A 255 11.43 11.63 10.26
CA PRO A 255 11.07 12.97 9.79
C PRO A 255 12.05 13.54 8.75
N SER A 256 13.36 13.29 8.90
CA SER A 256 14.37 13.74 7.94
C SER A 256 14.31 12.99 6.62
N THR A 257 14.12 11.67 6.66
CA THR A 257 13.96 10.83 5.46
C THR A 257 12.71 11.21 4.69
N LEU A 258 11.58 11.39 5.40
CA LEU A 258 10.31 11.80 4.79
C LEU A 258 10.42 13.16 4.09
N MET A 259 11.04 14.16 4.74
CA MET A 259 11.18 15.48 4.15
C MET A 259 12.03 15.50 2.88
N LYS A 260 13.09 14.67 2.81
CA LYS A 260 13.89 14.50 1.59
C LYS A 260 13.07 13.82 0.48
N ALA A 261 12.39 12.75 0.83
CA ALA A 261 11.55 12.01 -0.11
C ALA A 261 10.41 12.87 -0.67
N PHE A 262 9.73 13.67 0.16
CA PHE A 262 8.71 14.61 -0.31
C PHE A 262 9.27 15.67 -1.27
N ALA A 263 10.47 16.18 -0.99
CA ALA A 263 11.12 17.16 -1.86
C ALA A 263 11.58 16.57 -3.20
N GLU A 264 11.82 15.25 -3.28
CA GLU A 264 12.21 14.54 -4.49
C GLU A 264 10.99 14.09 -5.31
N VAL A 265 10.03 13.45 -4.65
CA VAL A 265 8.85 12.85 -5.32
C VAL A 265 7.80 13.90 -5.66
N HIS A 266 7.61 14.92 -4.84
CA HIS A 266 6.52 15.89 -4.96
C HIS A 266 5.13 15.22 -5.00
N PRO A 267 4.72 14.46 -3.98
CA PRO A 267 3.51 13.66 -4.03
C PRO A 267 2.25 14.54 -4.10
N PHE A 268 1.27 14.08 -4.89
CA PHE A 268 -0.04 14.73 -4.96
C PHE A 268 -0.93 14.40 -3.76
N MET A 269 -0.66 13.24 -3.13
CA MET A 269 -1.37 12.73 -1.97
C MET A 269 -0.38 12.20 -0.93
N ILE A 270 -0.68 12.44 0.33
CA ILE A 270 0.02 11.82 1.46
C ILE A 270 -1.02 11.12 2.34
N LEU A 271 -0.80 9.84 2.56
CA LEU A 271 -1.52 9.05 3.55
C LEU A 271 -0.64 8.94 4.79
N THR A 272 -1.19 9.16 5.97
CA THR A 272 -0.38 9.14 7.18
C THR A 272 -1.17 8.75 8.42
N VAL A 273 -0.45 8.35 9.46
CA VAL A 273 -1.02 8.14 10.79
C VAL A 273 -0.83 9.39 11.65
N PRO A 274 -1.69 9.62 12.67
CA PRO A 274 -1.62 10.81 13.54
C PRO A 274 -0.23 11.07 14.09
N LEU A 275 0.48 10.04 14.53
CA LEU A 275 1.81 10.16 15.14
C LEU A 275 2.81 10.90 14.24
N VAL A 276 2.77 10.69 12.94
CA VAL A 276 3.71 11.31 11.99
C VAL A 276 3.39 12.79 11.81
N ILE A 277 2.11 13.13 11.52
CA ILE A 277 1.70 14.51 11.34
C ILE A 277 1.82 15.32 12.64
N GLU A 278 1.51 14.71 13.78
CA GLU A 278 1.68 15.34 15.09
C GLU A 278 3.14 15.68 15.38
N LYS A 279 4.08 14.79 15.09
CA LYS A 279 5.52 15.10 15.23
C LYS A 279 5.93 16.27 14.34
N ILE A 280 5.42 16.35 13.12
CA ILE A 280 5.72 17.46 12.21
C ILE A 280 5.13 18.78 12.74
N ILE A 281 3.86 18.81 13.10
CA ILE A 281 3.18 20.02 13.58
C ILE A 281 3.75 20.47 14.95
N LYS A 282 3.89 19.56 15.91
CA LYS A 282 4.46 19.85 17.24
C LYS A 282 5.93 20.22 17.17
N GLY A 283 6.69 19.65 16.25
CA GLY A 283 8.12 19.93 16.11
C GLY A 283 8.46 21.19 15.29
N LYS A 284 7.67 21.53 14.29
CA LYS A 284 7.99 22.62 13.35
C LYS A 284 7.03 23.80 13.39
N VAL A 285 5.74 23.59 13.63
CA VAL A 285 4.70 24.61 13.51
C VAL A 285 4.38 25.22 14.88
N LEU A 286 3.99 24.42 15.87
CA LEU A 286 3.59 24.90 17.19
C LEU A 286 4.69 25.72 17.91
N PRO A 287 5.99 25.36 17.86
CA PRO A 287 7.03 26.18 18.49
C PRO A 287 7.15 27.58 17.90
N VAL A 288 6.82 27.75 16.63
CA VAL A 288 6.80 29.06 15.97
C VAL A 288 5.58 29.86 16.41
N ILE A 289 4.40 29.27 16.40
CA ILE A 289 3.12 29.92 16.74
C ILE A 289 3.07 30.28 18.22
N ASN A 290 3.64 29.46 19.09
CA ASN A 290 3.61 29.64 20.55
C ASN A 290 4.57 30.69 21.08
N LYS A 291 5.42 31.31 20.24
CA LYS A 291 6.21 32.48 20.65
C LYS A 291 5.30 33.64 21.07
N PRO A 292 5.60 34.40 22.15
CA PRO A 292 4.69 35.42 22.71
C PRO A 292 4.12 36.38 21.66
N LEU A 293 4.98 36.99 20.85
CA LEU A 293 4.58 37.87 19.76
C LEU A 293 3.73 37.21 18.70
N MET A 294 4.13 35.99 18.26
CA MET A 294 3.40 35.20 17.24
C MET A 294 2.04 34.81 17.74
N LYS A 295 1.90 34.44 19.03
CA LYS A 295 0.63 34.05 19.64
C LYS A 295 -0.39 35.18 19.62
N VAL A 296 0.05 36.43 19.80
CA VAL A 296 -0.81 37.61 19.66
C VAL A 296 -1.18 37.83 18.19
N LEU A 297 -0.18 37.88 17.31
CA LEU A 297 -0.40 38.07 15.87
C LEU A 297 -1.26 36.99 15.23
N TRP A 298 -1.17 35.76 15.72
CA TRP A 298 -1.97 34.61 15.26
C TRP A 298 -3.48 34.79 15.44
N LYS A 299 -3.88 35.58 16.45
CA LYS A 299 -5.28 35.90 16.79
C LYS A 299 -5.72 37.28 16.30
N THR A 300 -4.79 38.15 15.88
CA THR A 300 -5.09 39.54 15.50
C THR A 300 -5.85 39.58 14.15
N PRO A 301 -7.06 40.17 14.10
CA PRO A 301 -7.82 40.36 12.86
C PRO A 301 -6.97 41.06 11.78
N GLY A 302 -7.09 40.65 10.52
CA GLY A 302 -6.30 41.15 9.39
C GLY A 302 -4.94 40.44 9.24
N ILE A 303 -4.12 40.40 10.30
CA ILE A 303 -2.78 39.77 10.26
C ILE A 303 -2.87 38.25 10.27
N LYS A 304 -3.78 37.66 11.05
CA LYS A 304 -3.96 36.21 11.18
C LYS A 304 -4.09 35.52 9.82
N LYS A 305 -4.89 36.06 8.90
CA LYS A 305 -5.13 35.43 7.58
C LYS A 305 -3.83 35.33 6.76
N LEU A 306 -2.99 36.36 6.82
CA LEU A 306 -1.69 36.39 6.15
C LEU A 306 -0.70 35.38 6.76
N LEU A 307 -0.65 35.35 8.10
CA LEU A 307 0.22 34.40 8.82
C LEU A 307 -0.21 32.94 8.62
N HIS A 308 -1.51 32.65 8.73
CA HIS A 308 -2.05 31.34 8.49
C HIS A 308 -1.71 30.85 7.07
N LYS A 309 -1.92 31.70 6.05
CA LYS A 309 -1.56 31.40 4.66
C LYS A 309 -0.05 31.17 4.50
N LYS A 310 0.79 31.96 5.16
CA LYS A 310 2.26 31.81 5.08
C LYS A 310 2.73 30.50 5.71
N VAL A 311 2.23 30.16 6.91
CA VAL A 311 2.60 28.92 7.60
C VAL A 311 2.07 27.68 6.85
N SER A 312 0.80 27.73 6.40
CA SER A 312 0.19 26.69 5.57
C SER A 312 0.98 26.47 4.27
N GLY A 313 1.37 27.56 3.59
CA GLY A 313 2.18 27.50 2.37
C GLY A 313 3.58 26.91 2.61
N SER A 314 4.23 27.27 3.72
CA SER A 314 5.52 26.69 4.10
C SER A 314 5.41 25.19 4.39
N LEU A 315 4.34 24.78 5.05
CA LEU A 315 4.07 23.36 5.31
C LEU A 315 3.78 22.60 4.01
N LEU A 316 3.01 23.21 3.09
CA LEU A 316 2.75 22.64 1.77
C LEU A 316 4.06 22.45 0.97
N GLN A 317 4.95 23.42 0.97
CA GLN A 317 6.27 23.30 0.35
C GLN A 317 7.11 22.19 0.99
N ALA A 318 7.04 22.05 2.31
CA ALA A 318 7.71 20.98 3.03
C ALA A 318 7.21 19.58 2.64
N PHE A 319 5.97 19.47 2.18
CA PHE A 319 5.38 18.25 1.63
C PHE A 319 5.56 18.11 0.10
N GLY A 320 6.50 18.81 -0.49
CA GLY A 320 6.83 18.73 -1.91
C GLY A 320 6.09 19.73 -2.81
N GLY A 321 5.20 20.56 -2.27
CA GLY A 321 4.55 21.66 -2.99
C GLY A 321 3.41 21.29 -3.96
N LYS A 322 3.20 20.01 -4.26
CA LYS A 322 2.14 19.53 -5.17
C LYS A 322 0.97 18.83 -4.47
N LEU A 323 0.98 18.81 -3.15
CA LEU A 323 -0.01 18.10 -2.35
C LEU A 323 -1.44 18.64 -2.58
N ARG A 324 -2.36 17.75 -2.93
CA ARG A 324 -3.81 18.01 -3.07
C ARG A 324 -4.64 17.31 -2.00
N TYR A 325 -4.11 16.24 -1.41
CA TYR A 325 -4.77 15.41 -0.41
C TYR A 325 -3.82 15.04 0.72
N LEU A 326 -4.19 15.37 1.95
CA LEU A 326 -3.56 14.83 3.16
C LEU A 326 -4.64 14.05 3.92
N ILE A 327 -4.54 12.73 3.91
CA ILE A 327 -5.51 11.84 4.55
C ILE A 327 -4.85 11.20 5.76
N ILE A 328 -5.45 11.38 6.92
CA ILE A 328 -4.95 10.90 8.21
C ILE A 328 -5.89 9.79 8.69
N GLY A 329 -5.34 8.63 9.00
CA GLY A 329 -6.13 7.46 9.42
C GLY A 329 -5.41 6.59 10.44
N GLY A 330 -6.08 5.53 10.91
CA GLY A 330 -5.52 4.53 11.81
C GLY A 330 -5.63 4.84 13.30
N ALA A 331 -5.82 6.10 13.72
CA ALA A 331 -6.06 6.50 15.10
C ALA A 331 -6.69 7.91 15.16
N ALA A 332 -7.18 8.32 16.33
CA ALA A 332 -7.70 9.66 16.55
C ALA A 332 -6.58 10.71 16.50
N LEU A 333 -6.81 11.81 15.77
CA LEU A 333 -5.87 12.92 15.68
C LEU A 333 -5.92 13.77 16.96
N ASN A 334 -4.76 14.18 17.45
CA ASN A 334 -4.64 15.06 18.61
C ASN A 334 -5.36 16.39 18.36
N GLU A 335 -6.17 16.83 19.33
CA GLU A 335 -7.05 17.99 19.21
C GLU A 335 -6.27 19.32 18.97
N GLU A 336 -5.15 19.52 19.67
CA GLU A 336 -4.33 20.74 19.50
C GLU A 336 -3.76 20.82 18.07
N VAL A 337 -3.31 19.67 17.54
CA VAL A 337 -2.77 19.57 16.18
C VAL A 337 -3.87 19.81 15.16
N GLU A 338 -5.02 19.19 15.34
CA GLU A 338 -6.16 19.35 14.42
C GLU A 338 -6.69 20.80 14.45
N THR A 339 -6.79 21.41 15.63
CA THR A 339 -7.16 22.82 15.78
C THR A 339 -6.19 23.73 15.01
N CYS A 340 -4.88 23.50 15.17
CA CYS A 340 -3.85 24.26 14.46
C CYS A 340 -4.00 24.12 12.94
N MET A 341 -4.20 22.92 12.42
CA MET A 341 -4.38 22.68 10.99
C MET A 341 -5.67 23.31 10.45
N LYS A 342 -6.76 23.26 11.21
CA LYS A 342 -8.03 23.92 10.88
C LYS A 342 -7.86 25.45 10.83
N GLU A 343 -7.24 26.06 11.84
CA GLU A 343 -7.00 27.50 11.89
C GLU A 343 -6.18 28.00 10.70
N MET A 344 -5.16 27.23 10.29
CA MET A 344 -4.36 27.52 9.10
C MET A 344 -5.12 27.27 7.78
N ASN A 345 -6.32 26.73 7.83
CA ASN A 345 -7.04 26.24 6.66
C ASN A 345 -6.17 25.28 5.80
N PHE A 346 -5.44 24.40 6.47
CA PHE A 346 -4.60 23.41 5.79
C PHE A 346 -5.46 22.32 5.19
N LEU A 347 -5.03 21.77 4.06
CA LEU A 347 -5.74 20.69 3.36
C LEU A 347 -5.52 19.37 4.10
N TYR A 348 -6.47 18.93 4.88
CA TYR A 348 -6.45 17.62 5.55
C TYR A 348 -7.86 17.09 5.75
N CYS A 349 -7.96 15.80 5.86
CA CYS A 349 -9.14 15.12 6.39
C CYS A 349 -8.71 13.90 7.23
N VAL A 350 -9.60 13.46 8.10
CA VAL A 350 -9.44 12.23 8.86
C VAL A 350 -10.40 11.19 8.28
N GLY A 351 -9.88 10.03 7.90
CA GLY A 351 -10.66 8.87 7.50
C GLY A 351 -10.70 7.84 8.61
N TYR A 352 -11.73 7.00 8.58
CA TYR A 352 -11.88 5.88 9.50
C TYR A 352 -12.05 4.57 8.74
N GLY A 353 -11.39 3.53 9.24
CA GLY A 353 -11.44 2.21 8.66
C GLY A 353 -10.88 1.15 9.59
N MET A 354 -11.02 -0.10 9.17
CA MET A 354 -10.50 -1.27 9.85
C MET A 354 -10.19 -2.36 8.83
N THR A 355 -9.29 -3.26 9.15
CA THR A 355 -8.84 -4.32 8.23
C THR A 355 -10.00 -5.14 7.67
N GLU A 356 -10.99 -5.44 8.50
CA GLU A 356 -12.19 -6.21 8.14
C GLU A 356 -13.11 -5.51 7.13
N CYS A 357 -12.87 -4.22 6.86
CA CYS A 357 -13.61 -3.43 5.87
C CYS A 357 -12.79 -3.09 4.60
N ALA A 358 -11.60 -3.61 4.46
CA ALA A 358 -10.70 -3.57 3.30
C ALA A 358 -10.16 -2.20 2.81
N PRO A 359 -9.81 -1.18 3.58
CA PRO A 359 -10.12 -0.96 4.98
C PRO A 359 -11.14 0.16 5.26
N LEU A 360 -11.52 1.01 4.25
CA LEU A 360 -12.18 2.31 4.46
C LEU A 360 -13.67 2.15 4.77
N ILE A 361 -14.11 2.80 5.84
CA ILE A 361 -15.51 2.89 6.24
C ILE A 361 -16.05 4.29 5.96
N SER A 362 -15.29 5.33 6.33
CA SER A 362 -15.72 6.71 6.15
C SER A 362 -14.60 7.63 5.70
N TYR A 363 -14.98 8.60 4.86
CA TYR A 363 -14.11 9.61 4.27
C TYR A 363 -14.93 10.83 3.88
N GLU A 364 -14.30 12.00 3.87
CA GLU A 364 -14.85 13.20 3.25
C GLU A 364 -13.71 14.06 2.69
N PHE A 365 -13.94 14.63 1.52
CA PHE A 365 -12.98 15.53 0.90
C PHE A 365 -12.70 16.74 1.80
N TRP A 366 -11.44 17.14 1.97
CA TRP A 366 -11.01 18.14 2.93
C TRP A 366 -11.77 19.46 2.90
N LYS A 367 -12.29 19.91 1.75
CA LYS A 367 -13.12 21.14 1.65
C LYS A 367 -14.50 21.00 2.29
N LYS A 368 -14.99 19.77 2.43
CA LYS A 368 -16.29 19.45 3.04
C LYS A 368 -16.11 18.79 4.42
N TYR A 369 -14.87 18.52 4.80
CA TYR A 369 -14.53 17.83 6.04
C TYR A 369 -15.01 18.62 7.26
N VAL A 370 -15.70 17.95 8.14
CA VAL A 370 -16.19 18.51 9.41
C VAL A 370 -15.14 18.24 10.49
N TYR A 371 -14.68 19.30 11.14
CA TYR A 371 -13.74 19.21 12.25
C TYR A 371 -14.16 18.20 13.31
N ARG A 372 -13.23 17.37 13.76
CA ARG A 372 -13.42 16.28 14.72
C ARG A 372 -14.38 15.16 14.26
N SER A 373 -14.62 15.05 12.96
CA SER A 373 -15.31 13.89 12.38
C SER A 373 -14.31 12.93 11.70
N CYS A 374 -14.83 11.81 11.22
CA CYS A 374 -14.10 10.91 10.31
C CYS A 374 -14.70 10.90 8.89
N GLY A 375 -15.47 11.93 8.55
CA GLY A 375 -16.19 11.99 7.29
C GLY A 375 -17.52 11.20 7.31
N LYS A 376 -18.06 10.95 6.12
CA LYS A 376 -19.28 10.18 5.90
C LYS A 376 -18.95 8.75 5.52
N ALA A 377 -19.87 7.82 5.81
CA ALA A 377 -19.77 6.46 5.30
C ALA A 377 -19.64 6.49 3.76
N ILE A 378 -18.68 5.73 3.23
CA ILE A 378 -18.50 5.62 1.77
C ILE A 378 -19.63 4.80 1.14
N PRO A 379 -19.91 4.97 -0.16
CA PRO A 379 -20.94 4.19 -0.84
C PRO A 379 -20.73 2.68 -0.64
N GLY A 380 -21.81 1.98 -0.32
CA GLY A 380 -21.79 0.54 -0.03
C GLY A 380 -21.58 0.18 1.44
N MET A 381 -21.12 1.10 2.29
CA MET A 381 -21.04 0.90 3.74
C MET A 381 -22.36 1.25 4.40
N GLN A 382 -22.79 0.41 5.34
CA GLN A 382 -23.98 0.64 6.18
C GLN A 382 -23.52 0.83 7.62
N ASP A 383 -23.70 2.05 8.13
CA ASP A 383 -23.53 2.32 9.56
C ASP A 383 -24.84 2.01 10.31
N ARG A 384 -24.77 1.09 11.26
CA ARG A 384 -25.88 0.78 12.15
C ARG A 384 -25.51 1.20 13.57
N LYS A 385 -26.22 2.17 14.08
CA LYS A 385 -26.13 2.50 15.51
C LYS A 385 -26.42 1.24 16.32
N SER A 386 -25.47 0.77 17.13
CA SER A 386 -25.76 -0.26 18.11
C SER A 386 -26.79 0.27 19.07
N VAL A 387 -27.95 -0.34 19.08
CA VAL A 387 -28.96 -0.11 20.12
C VAL A 387 -28.49 -0.94 21.32
N VAL A 388 -27.87 -0.29 22.29
CA VAL A 388 -27.66 -0.86 23.63
C VAL A 388 -28.82 -0.44 24.48
#